data_6df45ff81fa7605c8c2c5274de861ecf
#
_entry.id   6df45ff81fa7605c8c2c5274de861ecf
#
_cell.length_a   1.000
_cell.length_b   1.000
_cell.length_c   1.000
_cell.angle_alpha   90.00
_cell.angle_beta   90.00
_cell.angle_gamma   90.00
#
_symmetry.space_group_name_H-M   'P 1'
#
loop_
_entity.id
_entity.type
_entity.pdbx_description
1 polymer ?
#
loop_
_entity_poly.entity_id
_entity_poly.type
_entity_poly.pdbx_seq_one_letter_code
_entity_poly.pdbx_strand_id
1 'polypeptide(L)'
;MEHDVTKTSKQDEVELILGNSNSNFSGVTSTMLQVMSYQQKLINLRVMGKHFLPDQSQAMTFWQVVRMCRKPLSNGKYRVFHARRVDEMIQAVLLKYVFGAKIKMVFSSAAQRFRSGSTLWLTRKMDAVVAISQSSAKYLAEPPDAIIPHGIQIENFAPAPNKEQAWKDLGYGGKYGIGILGRVRKQKGVHLFVNACIDVLPKYPDYTAVVVGAISSSHQEFVDELKAKIDKAGLSERIIFTGELPFERIPPIFSALSMVSALSDNEGFGLTVLEAMSCSAAVLATQAGAWEEIIREDIDGHVVPVNDLPAVTAKM
;
A
#
# COMPACT_ATOMS: atom_id res chain seq x y z
N MET A 1 13.64 -15.24 -55.41
CA MET A 1 12.53 -14.65 -54.64
C MET A 1 12.48 -15.37 -53.29
N GLU A 2 13.24 -14.83 -52.35
CA GLU A 2 13.24 -15.34 -50.98
C GLU A 2 12.10 -14.70 -50.21
N HIS A 3 11.20 -15.53 -49.73
CA HIS A 3 10.17 -15.10 -48.78
C HIS A 3 10.80 -14.84 -47.42
N ASP A 4 10.97 -13.56 -47.11
CA ASP A 4 11.32 -13.10 -45.78
C ASP A 4 10.09 -13.33 -44.86
N VAL A 5 10.11 -14.46 -44.15
CA VAL A 5 9.16 -14.76 -43.10
C VAL A 5 9.63 -13.97 -41.88
N THR A 6 9.02 -12.82 -41.70
CA THR A 6 9.16 -11.93 -40.55
C THR A 6 9.29 -12.73 -39.26
N LYS A 7 10.47 -12.72 -38.67
CA LYS A 7 10.74 -13.04 -37.27
C LYS A 7 10.01 -12.02 -36.41
N THR A 8 8.76 -12.31 -36.02
CA THR A 8 8.15 -11.65 -34.88
C THR A 8 9.05 -11.89 -33.69
N SER A 9 9.65 -10.85 -33.19
CA SER A 9 10.61 -10.92 -32.11
C SER A 9 9.96 -11.58 -30.88
N LYS A 10 10.67 -12.51 -30.25
CA LYS A 10 10.26 -13.21 -29.02
C LYS A 10 9.91 -12.26 -27.85
N GLN A 11 10.10 -10.96 -28.02
CA GLN A 11 9.94 -9.92 -27.02
C GLN A 11 8.51 -9.34 -26.91
N ASP A 12 7.59 -9.67 -27.83
CA ASP A 12 6.27 -9.02 -27.89
C ASP A 12 5.13 -9.79 -27.21
N GLU A 13 5.35 -11.02 -26.77
CA GLU A 13 4.29 -11.82 -26.14
C GLU A 13 4.04 -11.40 -24.67
N VAL A 14 2.79 -11.14 -24.33
CA VAL A 14 2.39 -10.88 -22.93
C VAL A 14 2.61 -12.12 -22.08
N GLU A 15 3.44 -12.05 -21.08
CA GLU A 15 3.80 -13.14 -20.19
C GLU A 15 3.09 -13.05 -18.83
N LEU A 16 2.83 -11.84 -18.35
CA LEU A 16 2.17 -11.57 -17.07
C LEU A 16 0.87 -10.78 -17.27
N ILE A 17 -0.19 -11.23 -16.62
CA ILE A 17 -1.48 -10.55 -16.58
C ILE A 17 -1.76 -10.22 -15.11
N LEU A 18 -1.86 -8.92 -14.80
CA LEU A 18 -2.23 -8.45 -13.46
C LEU A 18 -3.75 -8.30 -13.39
N GLY A 19 -4.40 -8.87 -12.36
CA GLY A 19 -5.80 -8.61 -12.05
C GLY A 19 -5.99 -7.17 -11.54
N ASN A 20 -7.05 -6.46 -11.98
CA ASN A 20 -7.42 -5.12 -11.50
C ASN A 20 -8.91 -4.87 -11.70
N SER A 21 -9.75 -5.69 -11.08
CA SER A 21 -11.20 -5.70 -11.26
C SER A 21 -11.95 -4.65 -10.43
N ASN A 22 -11.34 -4.10 -9.37
CA ASN A 22 -12.02 -3.23 -8.42
C ASN A 22 -12.01 -1.76 -8.87
N SER A 23 -13.19 -1.14 -8.88
CA SER A 23 -13.37 0.29 -9.20
C SER A 23 -13.02 1.25 -8.06
N ASN A 24 -12.79 0.74 -6.84
CA ASN A 24 -12.40 1.55 -5.70
C ASN A 24 -10.87 1.54 -5.52
N PHE A 25 -10.28 2.72 -5.38
CA PHE A 25 -8.86 2.83 -5.05
C PHE A 25 -8.55 2.25 -3.67
N SER A 26 -7.49 1.49 -3.55
CA SER A 26 -7.08 0.84 -2.30
C SER A 26 -5.58 0.61 -2.26
N GLY A 27 -5.04 0.19 -1.10
CA GLY A 27 -3.64 -0.18 -0.96
C GLY A 27 -3.18 -1.25 -1.96
N VAL A 28 -4.06 -2.21 -2.31
CA VAL A 28 -3.77 -3.23 -3.35
C VAL A 28 -3.58 -2.58 -4.73
N THR A 29 -4.40 -1.56 -5.05
CA THR A 29 -4.28 -0.81 -6.31
C THR A 29 -2.99 0.02 -6.30
N SER A 30 -2.74 0.75 -5.22
CA SER A 30 -1.52 1.55 -5.05
C SER A 30 -0.26 0.69 -5.22
N THR A 31 -0.19 -0.44 -4.52
CA THR A 31 0.95 -1.37 -4.62
C THR A 31 1.16 -1.89 -6.03
N MET A 32 0.07 -2.24 -6.74
CA MET A 32 0.16 -2.67 -8.13
C MET A 32 0.79 -1.60 -9.01
N LEU A 33 0.31 -0.36 -8.90
CA LEU A 33 0.78 0.74 -9.73
C LEU A 33 2.25 1.08 -9.44
N GLN A 34 2.65 1.07 -8.18
CA GLN A 34 4.04 1.33 -7.79
C GLN A 34 5.01 0.29 -8.37
N VAL A 35 4.65 -1.00 -8.32
CA VAL A 35 5.52 -2.10 -8.78
C VAL A 35 5.46 -2.30 -10.30
N MET A 36 4.34 -1.97 -10.94
CA MET A 36 4.10 -2.22 -12.36
C MET A 36 5.18 -1.61 -13.27
N SER A 37 5.62 -0.38 -12.99
CA SER A 37 6.64 0.32 -13.77
C SER A 37 8.01 -0.40 -13.77
N TYR A 38 8.34 -1.07 -12.68
CA TYR A 38 9.56 -1.88 -12.60
C TYR A 38 9.37 -3.24 -13.30
N GLN A 39 8.22 -3.87 -13.11
CA GLN A 39 7.92 -5.14 -13.76
C GLN A 39 7.90 -5.02 -15.27
N GLN A 40 7.40 -3.92 -15.83
CA GLN A 40 7.38 -3.65 -17.28
C GLN A 40 8.78 -3.58 -17.92
N LYS A 41 9.81 -3.26 -17.14
CA LYS A 41 11.21 -3.27 -17.61
C LYS A 41 11.77 -4.69 -17.74
N LEU A 42 11.16 -5.65 -17.06
CA LEU A 42 11.65 -7.03 -16.94
C LEU A 42 10.82 -8.03 -17.74
N ILE A 43 9.53 -7.79 -17.89
CA ILE A 43 8.57 -8.73 -18.44
C ILE A 43 7.46 -7.99 -19.20
N ASN A 44 6.99 -8.55 -20.30
CA ASN A 44 5.84 -7.98 -21.00
C ASN A 44 4.56 -8.29 -20.24
N LEU A 45 3.95 -7.27 -19.64
CA LEU A 45 2.75 -7.39 -18.84
C LEU A 45 1.57 -6.58 -19.40
N ARG A 46 0.37 -7.03 -19.05
CA ARG A 46 -0.90 -6.31 -19.26
C ARG A 46 -1.74 -6.41 -18.01
N VAL A 47 -2.72 -5.52 -17.91
CA VAL A 47 -3.63 -5.45 -16.76
C VAL A 47 -5.03 -5.81 -17.20
N MET A 48 -5.65 -6.82 -16.57
CA MET A 48 -7.06 -7.13 -16.80
C MET A 48 -7.93 -6.22 -15.93
N GLY A 49 -8.50 -5.19 -16.56
CA GLY A 49 -9.22 -4.08 -15.95
C GLY A 49 -8.57 -2.73 -16.28
N LYS A 50 -9.35 -1.66 -16.18
CA LYS A 50 -8.92 -0.32 -16.63
C LYS A 50 -8.81 0.72 -15.50
N HIS A 51 -9.20 0.35 -14.27
CA HIS A 51 -9.31 1.31 -13.17
C HIS A 51 -7.94 1.82 -12.72
N PHE A 52 -7.80 3.14 -12.63
CA PHE A 52 -6.62 3.85 -12.11
C PHE A 52 -5.30 3.63 -12.87
N LEU A 53 -5.34 3.04 -14.08
CA LEU A 53 -4.13 2.88 -14.88
C LEU A 53 -3.69 4.23 -15.46
N PRO A 54 -2.42 4.62 -15.29
CA PRO A 54 -1.86 5.83 -15.93
C PRO A 54 -1.89 5.74 -17.46
N ASP A 55 -1.59 4.55 -17.98
CA ASP A 55 -1.64 4.25 -19.41
C ASP A 55 -2.73 3.20 -19.68
N GLN A 56 -3.80 3.65 -20.33
CA GLN A 56 -4.95 2.79 -20.69
C GLN A 56 -4.62 1.76 -21.79
N SER A 57 -3.50 1.91 -22.52
CA SER A 57 -3.05 0.92 -23.50
C SER A 57 -2.63 -0.42 -22.86
N GLN A 58 -2.34 -0.40 -21.57
CA GLN A 58 -2.03 -1.58 -20.79
C GLN A 58 -3.27 -2.40 -20.39
N ALA A 59 -4.46 -1.80 -20.51
CA ALA A 59 -5.71 -2.43 -20.09
C ALA A 59 -6.17 -3.49 -21.09
N MET A 60 -6.65 -4.60 -20.55
CA MET A 60 -7.34 -5.65 -21.30
C MET A 60 -8.70 -5.94 -20.68
N THR A 61 -9.67 -6.24 -21.53
CA THR A 61 -10.95 -6.80 -21.09
C THR A 61 -10.81 -8.30 -20.81
N PHE A 62 -11.74 -8.85 -20.02
CA PHE A 62 -11.81 -10.29 -19.78
C PHE A 62 -11.78 -11.13 -21.07
N TRP A 63 -12.56 -10.74 -22.08
CA TRP A 63 -12.65 -11.46 -23.36
C TRP A 63 -11.38 -11.38 -24.22
N GLN A 64 -10.65 -10.27 -24.14
CA GLN A 64 -9.33 -10.19 -24.78
C GLN A 64 -8.34 -11.15 -24.11
N VAL A 65 -8.36 -11.26 -22.78
CA VAL A 65 -7.55 -12.24 -22.05
C VAL A 65 -7.94 -13.67 -22.41
N VAL A 66 -9.25 -14.00 -22.44
CA VAL A 66 -9.73 -15.32 -22.91
C VAL A 66 -9.15 -15.66 -24.28
N ARG A 67 -9.27 -14.74 -25.24
CA ARG A 67 -8.80 -14.97 -26.62
C ARG A 67 -7.29 -15.17 -26.68
N MET A 68 -6.54 -14.33 -25.98
CA MET A 68 -5.08 -14.36 -25.96
C MET A 68 -4.55 -15.65 -25.30
N CYS A 69 -5.19 -16.09 -24.21
CA CYS A 69 -4.71 -17.21 -23.40
C CYS A 69 -5.17 -18.60 -23.88
N ARG A 70 -5.90 -18.69 -24.98
CA ARG A 70 -6.27 -20.02 -25.57
C ARG A 70 -5.07 -20.83 -26.01
N LYS A 71 -3.98 -20.17 -26.40
CA LYS A 71 -2.70 -20.80 -26.78
C LYS A 71 -1.64 -20.45 -25.75
N PRO A 72 -0.69 -21.36 -25.49
CA PRO A 72 0.48 -21.05 -24.68
C PRO A 72 1.35 -19.98 -25.38
N LEU A 73 2.42 -19.56 -24.71
CA LEU A 73 3.47 -18.74 -25.32
C LEU A 73 4.21 -19.51 -26.42
N SER A 74 4.89 -18.83 -27.31
CA SER A 74 5.66 -19.44 -28.41
C SER A 74 6.73 -20.41 -27.91
N ASN A 75 7.22 -20.24 -26.69
CA ASN A 75 8.16 -21.13 -26.02
C ASN A 75 7.49 -22.34 -25.32
N GLY A 76 6.19 -22.53 -25.48
CA GLY A 76 5.39 -23.60 -24.85
C GLY A 76 5.01 -23.36 -23.39
N LYS A 77 5.49 -22.30 -22.76
CA LYS A 77 5.12 -21.94 -21.36
C LYS A 77 3.74 -21.29 -21.30
N TYR A 78 3.14 -21.28 -20.11
CA TYR A 78 1.88 -20.62 -19.84
C TYR A 78 2.12 -19.22 -19.31
N ARG A 79 1.21 -18.30 -19.64
CA ARG A 79 1.16 -16.95 -19.05
C ARG A 79 0.85 -17.04 -17.57
N VAL A 80 1.36 -16.11 -16.80
CA VAL A 80 1.00 -15.98 -15.37
C VAL A 80 -0.16 -15.00 -15.24
N PHE A 81 -1.23 -15.41 -14.54
CA PHE A 81 -2.28 -14.52 -14.07
C PHE A 81 -2.08 -14.28 -12.57
N HIS A 82 -1.82 -13.04 -12.21
CA HIS A 82 -1.53 -12.66 -10.83
C HIS A 82 -2.74 -11.96 -10.19
N ALA A 83 -3.40 -12.66 -9.28
CA ALA A 83 -4.52 -12.18 -8.48
C ALA A 83 -4.05 -11.68 -7.11
N ARG A 84 -4.68 -10.62 -6.61
CA ARG A 84 -4.45 -10.04 -5.28
C ARG A 84 -5.73 -9.91 -4.48
N ARG A 85 -6.88 -10.14 -5.12
CA ARG A 85 -8.22 -10.08 -4.55
C ARG A 85 -9.01 -11.34 -4.85
N VAL A 86 -10.08 -11.56 -4.08
CA VAL A 86 -10.94 -12.74 -4.25
C VAL A 86 -11.64 -12.75 -5.61
N ASP A 87 -12.16 -11.61 -6.05
CA ASP A 87 -12.79 -11.45 -7.36
C ASP A 87 -11.82 -11.72 -8.52
N GLU A 88 -10.56 -11.35 -8.38
CA GLU A 88 -9.51 -11.67 -9.35
C GLU A 88 -9.17 -13.18 -9.37
N MET A 89 -9.18 -13.85 -8.21
CA MET A 89 -9.08 -15.32 -8.16
C MET A 89 -10.25 -16.01 -8.87
N ILE A 90 -11.48 -15.51 -8.66
CA ILE A 90 -12.66 -16.04 -9.38
C ILE A 90 -12.47 -15.89 -10.88
N GLN A 91 -12.04 -14.72 -11.36
CA GLN A 91 -11.75 -14.50 -12.77
C GLN A 91 -10.68 -15.44 -13.30
N ALA A 92 -9.59 -15.66 -12.56
CA ALA A 92 -8.52 -16.59 -12.94
C ALA A 92 -9.04 -18.04 -13.06
N VAL A 93 -9.86 -18.49 -12.11
CA VAL A 93 -10.49 -19.82 -12.11
C VAL A 93 -11.42 -19.97 -13.32
N LEU A 94 -12.27 -18.97 -13.62
CA LEU A 94 -13.11 -18.97 -14.81
C LEU A 94 -12.28 -19.03 -16.09
N LEU A 95 -11.25 -18.21 -16.22
CA LEU A 95 -10.34 -18.23 -17.37
C LEU A 95 -9.77 -19.61 -17.60
N LYS A 96 -9.23 -20.25 -16.57
CA LYS A 96 -8.53 -21.54 -16.69
C LYS A 96 -9.48 -22.71 -16.89
N TYR A 97 -10.52 -22.84 -16.05
CA TYR A 97 -11.34 -24.06 -16.00
C TYR A 97 -12.60 -24.00 -16.89
N VAL A 98 -13.15 -22.80 -17.15
CA VAL A 98 -14.34 -22.65 -18.00
C VAL A 98 -13.94 -22.29 -19.43
N PHE A 99 -13.01 -21.35 -19.61
CA PHE A 99 -12.61 -20.89 -20.95
C PHE A 99 -11.35 -21.57 -21.50
N GLY A 100 -10.74 -22.50 -20.74
CA GLY A 100 -9.59 -23.30 -21.18
C GLY A 100 -8.31 -22.50 -21.38
N ALA A 101 -8.18 -21.33 -20.72
CA ALA A 101 -7.02 -20.50 -20.82
C ALA A 101 -5.74 -21.21 -20.35
N LYS A 102 -4.67 -21.09 -21.11
CA LYS A 102 -3.34 -21.66 -20.82
C LYS A 102 -2.56 -20.70 -19.92
N ILE A 103 -2.98 -20.65 -18.65
CA ILE A 103 -2.40 -19.78 -17.63
C ILE A 103 -1.97 -20.54 -16.37
N LYS A 104 -0.98 -19.99 -15.67
CA LYS A 104 -0.66 -20.30 -14.28
C LYS A 104 -1.24 -19.21 -13.40
N MET A 105 -1.94 -19.60 -12.34
CA MET A 105 -2.62 -18.69 -11.43
C MET A 105 -1.78 -18.48 -10.18
N VAL A 106 -1.36 -17.25 -9.93
CA VAL A 106 -0.65 -16.84 -8.72
C VAL A 106 -1.54 -15.93 -7.90
N PHE A 107 -1.57 -16.15 -6.59
CA PHE A 107 -2.31 -15.30 -5.66
C PHE A 107 -1.38 -14.70 -4.62
N SER A 108 -1.40 -13.37 -4.45
CA SER A 108 -0.71 -12.68 -3.35
C SER A 108 -1.67 -12.34 -2.22
N SER A 109 -1.39 -12.90 -1.05
CA SER A 109 -2.17 -12.71 0.17
C SER A 109 -1.62 -11.58 1.02
N ALA A 110 -2.42 -10.52 1.21
CA ALA A 110 -2.12 -9.39 2.08
C ALA A 110 -3.01 -9.35 3.33
N ALA A 111 -3.99 -10.25 3.47
CA ALA A 111 -4.99 -10.16 4.52
C ALA A 111 -4.46 -10.73 5.83
N GLN A 112 -4.57 -9.96 6.91
CA GLN A 112 -4.32 -10.39 8.29
C GLN A 112 -5.63 -10.79 8.96
N ARG A 113 -6.31 -11.75 8.37
CA ARG A 113 -7.53 -12.38 8.91
C ARG A 113 -7.73 -13.76 8.32
N PHE A 114 -8.32 -14.65 9.08
CA PHE A 114 -8.71 -15.97 8.57
C PHE A 114 -9.76 -15.82 7.45
N ARG A 115 -9.66 -16.71 6.48
CA ARG A 115 -10.47 -16.66 5.26
C ARG A 115 -11.71 -17.53 5.40
N SER A 116 -12.79 -17.15 4.69
CA SER A 116 -14.00 -17.98 4.56
C SER A 116 -13.70 -19.25 3.75
N GLY A 117 -14.54 -20.28 3.92
CA GLY A 117 -14.40 -21.55 3.20
C GLY A 117 -14.34 -21.40 1.68
N SER A 118 -15.14 -20.49 1.11
CA SER A 118 -15.10 -20.19 -0.34
C SER A 118 -13.77 -19.59 -0.78
N THR A 119 -13.20 -18.68 0.02
CA THR A 119 -11.88 -18.10 -0.26
C THR A 119 -10.76 -19.14 -0.13
N LEU A 120 -10.85 -20.03 0.88
CA LEU A 120 -9.92 -21.15 1.03
C LEU A 120 -9.96 -22.09 -0.17
N TRP A 121 -11.16 -22.42 -0.66
CA TRP A 121 -11.33 -23.24 -1.87
C TRP A 121 -10.68 -22.57 -3.09
N LEU A 122 -10.88 -21.26 -3.30
CA LEU A 122 -10.23 -20.51 -4.38
C LEU A 122 -8.70 -20.52 -4.23
N THR A 123 -8.17 -20.28 -3.02
CA THR A 123 -6.73 -20.28 -2.75
C THR A 123 -6.09 -21.63 -3.12
N ARG A 124 -6.76 -22.76 -2.80
CA ARG A 124 -6.29 -24.11 -3.16
C ARG A 124 -6.32 -24.40 -4.67
N LYS A 125 -7.01 -23.58 -5.47
CA LYS A 125 -7.01 -23.70 -6.95
C LYS A 125 -5.87 -22.94 -7.60
N MET A 126 -5.16 -22.09 -6.86
CA MET A 126 -4.01 -21.36 -7.39
C MET A 126 -2.82 -22.32 -7.63
N ASP A 127 -2.04 -22.03 -8.66
CA ASP A 127 -0.81 -22.79 -8.94
C ASP A 127 0.34 -22.37 -8.00
N ALA A 128 0.27 -21.16 -7.45
CA ALA A 128 1.16 -20.70 -6.38
C ALA A 128 0.47 -19.62 -5.52
N VAL A 129 0.81 -19.60 -4.24
CA VAL A 129 0.34 -18.63 -3.26
C VAL A 129 1.53 -17.92 -2.63
N VAL A 130 1.54 -16.59 -2.71
CA VAL A 130 2.58 -15.73 -2.15
C VAL A 130 2.00 -14.96 -0.96
N ALA A 131 2.70 -14.93 0.16
CA ALA A 131 2.44 -14.00 1.25
C ALA A 131 3.30 -12.74 1.10
N ILE A 132 2.80 -11.60 1.57
CA ILE A 132 3.56 -10.34 1.50
C ILE A 132 4.34 -10.04 2.79
N SER A 133 4.18 -10.85 3.83
CA SER A 133 4.87 -10.76 5.11
C SER A 133 4.74 -12.07 5.87
N GLN A 134 5.58 -12.31 6.87
CA GLN A 134 5.42 -13.42 7.82
C GLN A 134 4.08 -13.31 8.56
N SER A 135 3.71 -12.07 8.93
CA SER A 135 2.43 -11.78 9.60
C SER A 135 1.24 -12.18 8.73
N SER A 136 1.26 -11.90 7.42
CA SER A 136 0.18 -12.31 6.51
C SER A 136 0.18 -13.82 6.22
N ALA A 137 1.33 -14.47 6.26
CA ALA A 137 1.48 -15.91 6.06
C ALA A 137 0.76 -16.73 7.15
N LYS A 138 0.75 -16.25 8.40
CA LYS A 138 0.07 -16.90 9.55
C LYS A 138 -1.44 -17.09 9.33
N TYR A 139 -2.06 -16.32 8.46
CA TYR A 139 -3.50 -16.38 8.15
C TYR A 139 -3.83 -17.25 6.92
N LEU A 140 -2.83 -17.85 6.28
CA LEU A 140 -3.04 -18.85 5.24
C LEU A 140 -3.28 -20.22 5.87
N ALA A 141 -4.13 -21.04 5.24
CA ALA A 141 -4.41 -22.40 5.71
C ALA A 141 -3.24 -23.37 5.46
N GLU A 142 -2.41 -23.05 4.48
CA GLU A 142 -1.24 -23.80 4.07
C GLU A 142 -0.06 -22.82 3.97
N PRO A 143 1.19 -23.25 4.21
CA PRO A 143 2.36 -22.39 4.02
C PRO A 143 2.37 -21.80 2.60
N PRO A 144 2.73 -20.52 2.43
CA PRO A 144 2.87 -19.94 1.10
C PRO A 144 4.09 -20.53 0.37
N ASP A 145 4.04 -20.56 -0.94
CA ASP A 145 5.18 -20.96 -1.79
C ASP A 145 6.37 -19.99 -1.66
N ALA A 146 6.08 -18.72 -1.37
CA ALA A 146 7.08 -17.70 -1.11
C ALA A 146 6.52 -16.56 -0.25
N ILE A 147 7.42 -15.83 0.43
CA ILE A 147 7.12 -14.55 1.06
C ILE A 147 7.85 -13.47 0.26
N ILE A 148 7.08 -12.59 -0.37
CA ILE A 148 7.61 -11.51 -1.22
C ILE A 148 7.02 -10.19 -0.72
N PRO A 149 7.77 -9.41 0.06
CA PRO A 149 7.33 -8.12 0.57
C PRO A 149 7.03 -7.13 -0.55
N HIS A 150 6.15 -6.18 -0.24
CA HIS A 150 5.92 -5.05 -1.13
C HIS A 150 7.11 -4.08 -1.11
N GLY A 151 7.40 -3.49 -2.27
CA GLY A 151 8.32 -2.37 -2.41
C GLY A 151 7.57 -1.05 -2.64
N ILE A 152 8.33 0.04 -2.62
CA ILE A 152 7.88 1.40 -2.94
C ILE A 152 8.75 2.00 -4.05
N GLN A 153 8.29 3.08 -4.66
CA GLN A 153 9.08 3.88 -5.61
C GLN A 153 9.96 4.86 -4.83
N ILE A 154 11.20 4.46 -4.58
CA ILE A 154 12.15 5.26 -3.79
C ILE A 154 12.48 6.60 -4.46
N GLU A 155 12.33 6.70 -5.78
CA GLU A 155 12.53 7.94 -6.52
C GLU A 155 11.48 9.01 -6.16
N ASN A 156 10.27 8.57 -5.79
CA ASN A 156 9.20 9.46 -5.36
C ASN A 156 9.30 9.79 -3.86
N PHE A 157 9.86 8.86 -3.06
CA PHE A 157 9.98 8.98 -1.62
C PHE A 157 11.44 9.09 -1.22
N ALA A 158 12.05 10.22 -1.54
CA ALA A 158 13.45 10.54 -1.20
C ALA A 158 13.52 11.61 -0.10
N PRO A 159 14.57 11.60 0.74
CA PRO A 159 14.73 12.61 1.79
C PRO A 159 14.96 13.99 1.17
N ALA A 160 14.35 15.03 1.76
CA ALA A 160 14.68 16.40 1.40
C ALA A 160 16.14 16.71 1.77
N PRO A 161 16.90 17.44 0.94
CA PRO A 161 18.25 17.87 1.27
C PRO A 161 18.32 18.69 2.58
N ASN A 162 17.27 19.45 2.86
CA ASN A 162 17.07 20.17 4.11
C ASN A 162 15.61 20.03 4.55
N LYS A 163 15.37 19.16 5.53
CA LYS A 163 14.02 18.87 6.04
C LYS A 163 13.35 20.09 6.69
N GLU A 164 14.11 20.92 7.40
CA GLU A 164 13.59 22.12 8.04
C GLU A 164 13.07 23.12 7.00
N GLN A 165 13.84 23.34 5.93
CA GLN A 165 13.38 24.20 4.85
C GLN A 165 12.19 23.61 4.10
N ALA A 166 12.22 22.31 3.81
CA ALA A 166 11.10 21.62 3.16
C ALA A 166 9.81 21.70 4.00
N TRP A 167 9.91 21.57 5.32
CA TRP A 167 8.79 21.74 6.22
C TRP A 167 8.27 23.18 6.22
N LYS A 168 9.14 24.16 6.28
CA LYS A 168 8.79 25.57 6.21
C LYS A 168 8.06 25.92 4.90
N ASP A 169 8.49 25.35 3.79
CA ASP A 169 7.90 25.58 2.46
C ASP A 169 6.47 25.00 2.35
N LEU A 170 6.13 24.00 3.17
CA LEU A 170 4.77 23.47 3.27
C LEU A 170 3.80 24.40 4.04
N GLY A 171 4.32 25.33 4.85
CA GLY A 171 3.54 26.38 5.51
C GLY A 171 2.71 25.93 6.71
N TYR A 172 2.99 24.77 7.30
CA TYR A 172 2.22 24.26 8.47
C TYR A 172 2.68 24.85 9.82
N GLY A 173 3.69 25.72 9.84
CA GLY A 173 4.23 26.31 11.06
C GLY A 173 5.18 25.38 11.82
N GLY A 174 5.82 25.93 12.88
CA GLY A 174 6.89 25.24 13.59
C GLY A 174 8.15 25.07 12.75
N LYS A 175 9.17 24.45 13.34
CA LYS A 175 10.44 24.17 12.70
C LYS A 175 10.51 22.74 12.14
N TYR A 176 9.84 21.81 12.80
CA TYR A 176 9.82 20.40 12.47
C TYR A 176 8.39 19.86 12.39
N GLY A 177 8.17 18.93 11.47
CA GLY A 177 6.89 18.25 11.28
C GLY A 177 6.88 16.81 11.78
N ILE A 178 5.80 16.44 12.44
CA ILE A 178 5.46 15.03 12.69
C ILE A 178 4.10 14.73 12.06
N GLY A 179 3.85 13.50 11.61
CA GLY A 179 2.62 13.25 10.88
C GLY A 179 2.06 11.84 11.01
N ILE A 180 0.74 11.74 10.77
CA ILE A 180 0.04 10.49 10.50
C ILE A 180 -0.67 10.60 9.15
N LEU A 181 -0.42 9.64 8.25
CA LEU A 181 -0.92 9.69 6.88
C LEU A 181 -1.81 8.49 6.56
N GLY A 182 -2.96 8.76 5.94
CA GLY A 182 -3.94 7.77 5.54
C GLY A 182 -5.37 8.22 5.84
N ARG A 183 -6.36 7.41 5.44
CA ARG A 183 -7.78 7.75 5.71
C ARG A 183 -8.03 8.01 7.19
N VAL A 184 -8.66 9.12 7.51
CA VAL A 184 -8.91 9.55 8.89
C VAL A 184 -10.05 8.72 9.48
N ARG A 185 -9.70 7.78 10.36
CA ARG A 185 -10.65 6.90 11.06
C ARG A 185 -10.00 6.27 12.30
N LYS A 186 -10.81 5.83 13.24
CA LYS A 186 -10.35 5.25 14.52
C LYS A 186 -9.39 4.08 14.30
N GLN A 187 -9.72 3.16 13.38
CA GLN A 187 -8.87 2.00 13.03
C GLN A 187 -7.43 2.37 12.59
N LYS A 188 -7.21 3.59 12.10
CA LYS A 188 -5.89 4.11 11.72
C LYS A 188 -5.12 4.74 12.88
N GLY A 189 -5.68 4.72 14.07
CA GLY A 189 -5.03 5.23 15.28
C GLY A 189 -4.90 6.75 15.34
N VAL A 190 -5.69 7.50 14.53
CA VAL A 190 -5.63 8.97 14.51
C VAL A 190 -5.92 9.57 15.89
N HIS A 191 -6.80 8.94 16.67
CA HIS A 191 -7.09 9.36 18.05
C HIS A 191 -5.90 9.16 18.98
N LEU A 192 -5.11 8.10 18.80
CA LEU A 192 -3.88 7.87 19.57
C LEU A 192 -2.85 8.95 19.24
N PHE A 193 -2.63 9.21 17.93
CA PHE A 193 -1.74 10.25 17.47
C PHE A 193 -2.10 11.63 18.04
N VAL A 194 -3.37 12.04 17.90
CA VAL A 194 -3.83 13.35 18.38
C VAL A 194 -3.71 13.47 19.91
N ASN A 195 -4.14 12.45 20.67
CA ASN A 195 -4.02 12.50 22.13
C ASN A 195 -2.56 12.53 22.58
N ALA A 196 -1.67 11.74 21.98
CA ALA A 196 -0.23 11.80 22.27
C ALA A 196 0.37 13.18 21.91
N CYS A 197 -0.02 13.76 20.76
CA CYS A 197 0.41 15.12 20.38
C CYS A 197 -0.07 16.18 21.40
N ILE A 198 -1.27 16.06 21.96
CA ILE A 198 -1.78 16.97 23.00
C ILE A 198 -0.88 16.93 24.25
N ASP A 199 -0.39 15.76 24.62
CA ASP A 199 0.48 15.56 25.79
C ASP A 199 1.93 15.97 25.55
N VAL A 200 2.43 15.79 24.33
CA VAL A 200 3.85 15.94 23.97
C VAL A 200 4.17 17.35 23.47
N LEU A 201 3.40 17.90 22.53
CA LEU A 201 3.74 19.15 21.85
C LEU A 201 3.91 20.36 22.78
N PRO A 202 3.21 20.51 23.91
CA PRO A 202 3.49 21.62 24.82
C PRO A 202 4.93 21.68 25.32
N LYS A 203 5.62 20.54 25.38
CA LYS A 203 7.02 20.44 25.80
C LYS A 203 8.03 20.71 24.65
N TYR A 204 7.56 20.64 23.40
CA TYR A 204 8.36 20.77 22.19
C TYR A 204 7.78 21.86 21.27
N PRO A 205 8.03 23.15 21.54
CA PRO A 205 7.38 24.26 20.83
C PRO A 205 7.72 24.33 19.34
N ASP A 206 8.86 23.77 18.92
CA ASP A 206 9.31 23.77 17.52
C ASP A 206 8.59 22.77 16.62
N TYR A 207 7.77 21.86 17.19
CA TYR A 207 7.12 20.80 16.42
C TYR A 207 5.65 21.12 16.12
N THR A 208 5.22 20.77 14.91
CA THR A 208 3.81 20.80 14.48
C THR A 208 3.42 19.42 13.96
N ALA A 209 2.21 18.99 14.30
CA ALA A 209 1.65 17.71 13.90
C ALA A 209 0.67 17.87 12.73
N VAL A 210 0.71 16.96 11.74
CA VAL A 210 -0.25 16.93 10.64
C VAL A 210 -0.96 15.59 10.56
N VAL A 211 -2.28 15.65 10.36
CA VAL A 211 -3.15 14.51 10.05
C VAL A 211 -3.55 14.62 8.59
N VAL A 212 -2.96 13.79 7.73
CA VAL A 212 -3.12 13.87 6.28
C VAL A 212 -4.01 12.74 5.78
N GLY A 213 -5.16 13.06 5.19
CA GLY A 213 -6.00 12.07 4.52
C GLY A 213 -7.47 12.39 4.48
N ALA A 214 -8.19 11.64 3.65
CA ALA A 214 -9.62 11.80 3.44
C ALA A 214 -10.42 11.53 4.72
N ILE A 215 -11.39 12.40 4.98
CA ILE A 215 -12.39 12.27 6.03
C ILE A 215 -13.71 11.94 5.35
N SER A 216 -14.22 10.73 5.58
CA SER A 216 -15.57 10.38 5.07
C SER A 216 -16.65 10.96 5.98
N SER A 217 -17.85 11.19 5.42
CA SER A 217 -18.99 11.69 6.18
C SER A 217 -19.32 10.84 7.41
N SER A 218 -19.12 9.53 7.34
CA SER A 218 -19.33 8.60 8.46
C SER A 218 -18.31 8.75 9.60
N HIS A 219 -17.25 9.50 9.42
CA HIS A 219 -16.21 9.74 10.42
C HIS A 219 -16.11 11.23 10.82
N GLN A 220 -17.06 12.07 10.38
CA GLN A 220 -17.03 13.50 10.68
C GLN A 220 -17.16 13.76 12.18
N GLU A 221 -18.11 13.13 12.85
CA GLU A 221 -18.32 13.26 14.31
C GLU A 221 -17.03 12.89 15.09
N PHE A 222 -16.38 11.79 14.72
CA PHE A 222 -15.09 11.39 15.30
C PHE A 222 -13.99 12.46 15.13
N VAL A 223 -13.94 13.12 13.97
CA VAL A 223 -12.98 14.20 13.72
C VAL A 223 -13.32 15.45 14.52
N ASP A 224 -14.61 15.80 14.62
CA ASP A 224 -15.07 16.97 15.37
C ASP A 224 -14.78 16.83 16.87
N GLU A 225 -14.94 15.61 17.43
CA GLU A 225 -14.52 15.31 18.80
C GLU A 225 -13.00 15.52 19.02
N LEU A 226 -12.17 15.08 18.04
CA LEU A 226 -10.73 15.28 18.14
C LEU A 226 -10.35 16.75 18.04
N LYS A 227 -10.96 17.51 17.13
CA LYS A 227 -10.75 18.96 17.00
C LYS A 227 -11.14 19.71 18.27
N ALA A 228 -12.27 19.36 18.88
CA ALA A 228 -12.70 19.96 20.14
C ALA A 228 -11.68 19.73 21.28
N LYS A 229 -11.02 18.54 21.32
CA LYS A 229 -9.94 18.27 22.28
C LYS A 229 -8.70 19.12 22.00
N ILE A 230 -8.33 19.27 20.73
CA ILE A 230 -7.21 20.11 20.29
C ILE A 230 -7.46 21.57 20.66
N ASP A 231 -8.64 22.09 20.38
CA ASP A 231 -9.04 23.48 20.72
C ASP A 231 -8.98 23.71 22.23
N LYS A 232 -9.53 22.77 23.02
CA LYS A 232 -9.46 22.83 24.49
C LYS A 232 -8.04 22.84 25.03
N ALA A 233 -7.11 22.18 24.32
CA ALA A 233 -5.68 22.16 24.67
C ALA A 233 -4.91 23.39 24.16
N GLY A 234 -5.55 24.30 23.38
CA GLY A 234 -4.89 25.47 22.78
C GLY A 234 -3.88 25.11 21.68
N LEU A 235 -4.08 23.99 20.99
CA LEU A 235 -3.13 23.46 20.00
C LEU A 235 -3.64 23.47 18.56
N SER A 236 -4.69 24.24 18.25
CA SER A 236 -5.34 24.26 16.93
C SER A 236 -4.41 24.70 15.80
N GLU A 237 -3.41 25.54 16.09
CA GLU A 237 -2.36 25.97 15.15
C GLU A 237 -1.20 24.97 15.04
N ARG A 238 -1.20 23.92 15.87
CA ARG A 238 -0.07 22.97 15.98
C ARG A 238 -0.45 21.50 15.75
N ILE A 239 -1.75 21.18 15.67
CA ILE A 239 -2.26 19.86 15.28
C ILE A 239 -3.28 20.07 14.15
N ILE A 240 -2.83 19.89 12.92
CA ILE A 240 -3.51 20.34 11.71
C ILE A 240 -4.08 19.14 10.94
N PHE A 241 -5.39 19.17 10.67
CA PHE A 241 -6.04 18.24 9.74
C PHE A 241 -6.00 18.85 8.32
N THR A 242 -5.22 18.27 7.42
CA THR A 242 -5.10 18.78 6.04
C THR A 242 -6.26 18.39 5.14
N GLY A 243 -7.02 17.35 5.52
CA GLY A 243 -7.96 16.70 4.60
C GLY A 243 -7.25 15.85 3.56
N GLU A 244 -7.98 15.48 2.51
CA GLU A 244 -7.43 14.73 1.38
C GLU A 244 -6.56 15.64 0.51
N LEU A 245 -5.38 15.18 0.18
CA LEU A 245 -4.44 15.87 -0.71
C LEU A 245 -4.24 15.07 -1.99
N PRO A 246 -3.98 15.74 -3.13
CA PRO A 246 -3.56 15.08 -4.35
C PRO A 246 -2.30 14.23 -4.12
N PHE A 247 -2.18 13.11 -4.86
CA PHE A 247 -1.07 12.17 -4.67
C PHE A 247 0.31 12.85 -4.79
N GLU A 248 0.43 13.80 -5.69
CA GLU A 248 1.67 14.56 -5.96
C GLU A 248 2.13 15.40 -4.76
N ARG A 249 1.22 15.72 -3.84
CA ARG A 249 1.50 16.44 -2.58
C ARG A 249 1.97 15.52 -1.46
N ILE A 250 1.79 14.22 -1.58
CA ILE A 250 2.11 13.25 -0.50
C ILE A 250 3.62 13.03 -0.34
N PRO A 251 4.44 12.77 -1.40
CA PRO A 251 5.87 12.60 -1.26
C PRO A 251 6.60 13.83 -0.66
N PRO A 252 6.30 15.09 -1.07
CA PRO A 252 6.88 16.26 -0.42
C PRO A 252 6.61 16.35 1.09
N ILE A 253 5.42 15.92 1.56
CA ILE A 253 5.12 15.89 2.98
C ILE A 253 6.00 14.85 3.68
N PHE A 254 6.07 13.60 3.17
CA PHE A 254 6.93 12.57 3.74
C PHE A 254 8.39 13.02 3.82
N SER A 255 8.92 13.67 2.77
CA SER A 255 10.32 14.11 2.72
C SER A 255 10.62 15.21 3.72
N ALA A 256 9.62 16.00 4.14
CA ALA A 256 9.76 17.09 5.10
C ALA A 256 9.53 16.64 6.57
N LEU A 257 8.81 15.52 6.79
CA LEU A 257 8.51 15.04 8.13
C LEU A 257 9.78 14.51 8.84
N SER A 258 9.94 14.87 10.11
CA SER A 258 10.95 14.29 11.01
C SER A 258 10.54 12.93 11.53
N MET A 259 9.23 12.74 11.78
CA MET A 259 8.66 11.48 12.25
C MET A 259 7.30 11.22 11.61
N VAL A 260 7.05 9.96 11.32
CA VAL A 260 5.73 9.47 10.86
C VAL A 260 5.20 8.42 11.83
N SER A 261 3.95 8.60 12.25
CA SER A 261 3.23 7.64 13.06
C SER A 261 2.32 6.75 12.21
N ALA A 262 2.36 5.45 12.44
CA ALA A 262 1.56 4.42 11.79
C ALA A 262 0.87 3.56 12.86
N LEU A 263 -0.27 4.03 13.39
CA LEU A 263 -0.89 3.52 14.64
C LEU A 263 -2.15 2.67 14.39
N SER A 264 -2.21 2.00 13.24
CA SER A 264 -3.37 1.16 12.88
C SER A 264 -3.59 -0.01 13.84
N ASP A 265 -4.86 -0.33 14.12
CA ASP A 265 -5.23 -1.55 14.84
C ASP A 265 -4.98 -2.81 13.99
N ASN A 266 -5.14 -2.67 12.69
CA ASN A 266 -4.95 -3.74 11.72
C ASN A 266 -4.52 -3.14 10.37
N GLU A 267 -3.50 -3.74 9.78
CA GLU A 267 -2.97 -3.33 8.48
C GLU A 267 -2.62 -4.56 7.63
N GLY A 268 -2.73 -4.46 6.32
CA GLY A 268 -2.33 -5.55 5.43
C GLY A 268 -0.81 -5.71 5.36
N PHE A 269 -0.13 -4.66 4.94
CA PHE A 269 1.33 -4.55 4.89
C PHE A 269 1.80 -3.23 5.52
N GLY A 270 1.23 -2.10 5.06
CA GLY A 270 1.52 -0.78 5.60
C GLY A 270 2.71 -0.10 4.92
N LEU A 271 2.54 0.30 3.65
CA LEU A 271 3.57 1.00 2.87
C LEU A 271 4.03 2.31 3.51
N THR A 272 3.16 2.97 4.28
CA THR A 272 3.42 4.26 4.94
C THR A 272 4.74 4.26 5.74
N VAL A 273 5.07 3.14 6.40
CA VAL A 273 6.33 2.99 7.12
C VAL A 273 7.52 2.97 6.17
N LEU A 274 7.45 2.23 5.07
CA LEU A 274 8.52 2.21 4.06
C LEU A 274 8.69 3.58 3.38
N GLU A 275 7.58 4.26 3.07
CA GLU A 275 7.56 5.60 2.48
C GLU A 275 8.24 6.61 3.43
N ALA A 276 7.94 6.54 4.73
CA ALA A 276 8.56 7.37 5.76
C ALA A 276 10.06 7.10 5.90
N MET A 277 10.45 5.83 6.03
CA MET A 277 11.85 5.42 6.17
C MET A 277 12.67 5.80 4.93
N SER A 278 12.12 5.64 3.73
CA SER A 278 12.75 6.07 2.48
C SER A 278 13.01 7.57 2.44
N CYS A 279 12.15 8.36 3.09
CA CYS A 279 12.32 9.80 3.28
C CYS A 279 13.21 10.15 4.52
N SER A 280 13.87 9.19 5.14
CA SER A 280 14.67 9.38 6.37
C SER A 280 13.87 9.99 7.53
N ALA A 281 12.57 9.72 7.62
CA ALA A 281 11.76 10.04 8.79
C ALA A 281 11.84 8.89 9.80
N ALA A 282 11.93 9.21 11.09
CA ALA A 282 11.76 8.23 12.15
C ALA A 282 10.32 7.68 12.11
N VAL A 283 10.11 6.44 12.52
CA VAL A 283 8.80 5.83 12.52
C VAL A 283 8.36 5.38 13.91
N LEU A 284 7.10 5.66 14.24
CA LEU A 284 6.43 5.11 15.42
C LEU A 284 5.23 4.31 14.94
N ALA A 285 5.27 2.99 15.09
CA ALA A 285 4.24 2.11 14.58
C ALA A 285 3.64 1.23 15.68
N THR A 286 2.45 0.69 15.45
CA THR A 286 1.86 -0.36 16.27
C THR A 286 2.25 -1.74 15.77
N GLN A 287 2.02 -2.78 16.59
CA GLN A 287 2.18 -4.19 16.22
C GLN A 287 1.11 -4.64 15.20
N ALA A 288 1.13 -4.04 14.00
CA ALA A 288 0.20 -4.31 12.93
C ALA A 288 0.92 -4.41 11.58
N GLY A 289 0.27 -5.03 10.60
CA GLY A 289 0.87 -5.19 9.28
C GLY A 289 2.17 -5.98 9.27
N ALA A 290 3.14 -5.50 8.52
CA ALA A 290 4.49 -6.04 8.45
C ALA A 290 5.49 -5.19 9.27
N TRP A 291 5.02 -4.28 10.10
CA TRP A 291 5.86 -3.25 10.70
C TRP A 291 6.90 -3.79 11.67
N GLU A 292 6.56 -4.83 12.47
CA GLU A 292 7.54 -5.53 13.33
C GLU A 292 8.65 -6.25 12.53
N GLU A 293 8.39 -6.58 11.26
CA GLU A 293 9.36 -7.21 10.35
C GLU A 293 10.25 -6.17 9.64
N ILE A 294 9.80 -4.91 9.57
CA ILE A 294 10.42 -3.82 8.79
C ILE A 294 11.24 -2.91 9.71
N ILE A 295 10.69 -2.51 10.86
CA ILE A 295 11.29 -1.54 11.76
C ILE A 295 12.32 -2.22 12.65
N ARG A 296 13.54 -1.71 12.66
CA ARG A 296 14.56 -2.09 13.62
C ARG A 296 14.43 -1.18 14.85
N GLU A 297 14.05 -1.79 15.98
CA GLU A 297 13.83 -1.06 17.23
C GLU A 297 15.07 -0.26 17.62
N ASP A 298 14.88 0.96 18.12
CA ASP A 298 15.90 1.93 18.50
C ASP A 298 16.87 2.40 17.37
N ILE A 299 16.65 1.98 16.11
CA ILE A 299 17.46 2.36 14.94
C ILE A 299 16.64 3.16 13.95
N ASP A 300 15.57 2.56 13.42
CA ASP A 300 14.70 3.20 12.43
C ASP A 300 13.48 3.85 13.10
N GLY A 301 13.11 3.40 14.28
CA GLY A 301 11.94 3.84 15.04
C GLY A 301 11.55 2.87 16.13
N HIS A 302 10.27 2.90 16.51
CA HIS A 302 9.72 2.08 17.57
C HIS A 302 8.44 1.39 17.17
N VAL A 303 8.21 0.18 17.72
CA VAL A 303 6.95 -0.55 17.60
C VAL A 303 6.32 -0.70 18.97
N VAL A 304 5.07 -0.26 19.11
CA VAL A 304 4.32 -0.27 20.37
C VAL A 304 3.07 -1.15 20.26
N PRO A 305 2.50 -1.62 21.40
CA PRO A 305 1.25 -2.38 21.36
C PRO A 305 0.11 -1.60 20.71
N VAL A 306 -0.81 -2.32 20.08
CA VAL A 306 -2.03 -1.74 19.49
C VAL A 306 -2.90 -1.12 20.57
N ASN A 307 -3.45 0.07 20.32
CA ASN A 307 -4.32 0.82 21.22
C ASN A 307 -3.69 1.20 22.58
N ASP A 308 -2.37 1.27 22.68
CA ASP A 308 -1.63 1.66 23.87
C ASP A 308 -1.20 3.13 23.80
N LEU A 309 -2.08 4.05 24.22
CA LEU A 309 -1.76 5.49 24.24
C LEU A 309 -0.55 5.83 25.13
N PRO A 310 -0.39 5.29 26.35
CA PRO A 310 0.81 5.51 27.15
C PRO A 310 2.11 5.14 26.42
N ALA A 311 2.15 3.98 25.75
CA ALA A 311 3.33 3.56 24.98
C ALA A 311 3.60 4.48 23.77
N VAL A 312 2.54 4.88 23.05
CA VAL A 312 2.64 5.86 21.94
C VAL A 312 3.21 7.19 22.46
N THR A 313 2.67 7.73 23.56
CA THR A 313 3.12 9.00 24.13
C THR A 313 4.58 8.95 24.61
N ALA A 314 5.00 7.83 25.20
CA ALA A 314 6.36 7.66 25.73
C ALA A 314 7.42 7.53 24.62
N LYS A 315 7.04 7.03 23.43
CA LYS A 315 7.95 6.83 22.28
C LYS A 315 7.86 7.94 21.23
N MET A 316 6.90 8.86 21.38
CA MET A 316 6.77 10.06 20.56
C MET A 316 7.73 11.16 21.02
#